data_8b0f4486f529d33774c99213781be590
#
_entry.id   8b0f4486f529d33774c99213781be590
#
_cell.length_a   1.000
_cell.length_b   1.000
_cell.length_c   1.000
_cell.angle_alpha   90.00
_cell.angle_beta   90.00
_cell.angle_gamma   90.00
#
_symmetry.space_group_name_H-M   'P 1'
#
loop_
_entity.id
_entity.type
_entity.pdbx_description
1 polymer ?
#
loop_
_entity_poly.entity_id
_entity_poly.type
_entity_poly.pdbx_seq_one_letter_code
_entity_poly.pdbx_strand_id
1 'polypeptide(L)'
;MAIAKECISLKSNIQRVWEIITNVSDYSWRSDLKSTEVINEYQFIEITHEGYSTKFTTTIYEPYKRWEFEFENDNMSGCWCGIFTEKDGQTLLDLTEEVNAKKIMMKPFVKSYLKKQQQQFIRDLKKAVE
;
A
#
# COMPACT_ATOMS: atom_id res chain seq x y z
N MET A 1 10.74 -10.77 -11.13
CA MET A 1 9.51 -10.20 -10.58
C MET A 1 9.14 -10.91 -9.28
N ALA A 2 8.85 -10.13 -8.23
CA ALA A 2 8.41 -10.69 -6.95
C ALA A 2 6.93 -10.35 -6.75
N ILE A 3 6.18 -11.31 -6.20
CA ILE A 3 4.75 -11.13 -5.91
C ILE A 3 4.52 -11.51 -4.45
N ALA A 4 3.77 -10.67 -3.72
CA ALA A 4 3.33 -10.96 -2.37
C ALA A 4 1.83 -10.75 -2.27
N LYS A 5 1.15 -11.70 -1.65
CA LYS A 5 -0.31 -11.66 -1.45
C LYS A 5 -0.65 -11.89 0.00
N GLU A 6 -1.62 -11.13 0.50
CA GLU A 6 -2.17 -11.30 1.84
C GLU A 6 -3.67 -11.07 1.80
N CYS A 7 -4.42 -11.89 2.53
CA CYS A 7 -5.84 -11.67 2.78
C CYS A 7 -6.02 -11.51 4.27
N ILE A 8 -6.55 -10.35 4.68
CA ILE A 8 -6.69 -10.03 6.09
C ILE A 8 -8.13 -9.65 6.43
N SER A 9 -8.53 -9.95 7.66
CA SER A 9 -9.82 -9.55 8.21
C SER A 9 -9.59 -8.43 9.22
N LEU A 10 -10.30 -7.32 9.03
CA LEU A 10 -10.20 -6.14 9.89
C LEU A 10 -11.50 -5.95 10.65
N LYS A 11 -11.40 -5.73 11.96
CA LYS A 11 -12.56 -5.52 12.84
C LYS A 11 -13.04 -4.08 12.76
N SER A 12 -13.37 -3.64 11.54
CA SER A 12 -13.82 -2.28 11.28
C SER A 12 -14.66 -2.27 10.01
N ASN A 13 -15.57 -1.29 9.89
CA ASN A 13 -16.43 -1.20 8.70
C ASN A 13 -15.64 -0.75 7.48
N ILE A 14 -16.20 -1.04 6.31
CA ILE A 14 -15.52 -0.82 5.04
C ILE A 14 -15.29 0.66 4.74
N GLN A 15 -16.18 1.56 5.17
CA GLN A 15 -16.02 3.00 4.98
C GLN A 15 -14.78 3.50 5.72
N ARG A 16 -14.63 3.10 6.98
CA ARG A 16 -13.47 3.51 7.79
C ARG A 16 -12.16 2.99 7.22
N VAL A 17 -12.13 1.71 6.85
CA VAL A 17 -10.92 1.09 6.29
C VAL A 17 -10.54 1.77 4.98
N TRP A 18 -11.50 1.97 4.09
CA TRP A 18 -11.28 2.63 2.81
C TRP A 18 -10.75 4.05 2.98
N GLU A 19 -11.38 4.83 3.84
CA GLU A 19 -10.99 6.22 4.06
C GLU A 19 -9.59 6.35 4.63
N ILE A 20 -9.21 5.49 5.57
CA ILE A 20 -7.86 5.52 6.15
C ILE A 20 -6.82 5.17 5.09
N ILE A 21 -7.05 4.14 4.29
CA ILE A 21 -6.07 3.69 3.28
C ILE A 21 -5.94 4.70 2.14
N THR A 22 -7.06 5.26 1.67
CA THR A 22 -7.04 6.12 0.48
C THR A 22 -6.78 7.59 0.78
N ASN A 23 -6.87 8.02 2.03
CA ASN A 23 -6.51 9.39 2.40
C ASN A 23 -5.00 9.50 2.55
N VAL A 24 -4.32 9.67 1.43
CA VAL A 24 -2.85 9.71 1.38
C VAL A 24 -2.25 10.93 2.07
N SER A 25 -3.05 11.98 2.30
CA SER A 25 -2.58 13.17 3.02
C SER A 25 -2.40 12.91 4.51
N ASP A 26 -3.11 11.94 5.07
CA ASP A 26 -2.95 11.55 6.46
C ASP A 26 -2.10 10.27 6.53
N TYR A 27 -0.82 10.44 6.76
CA TYR A 27 0.13 9.34 6.90
C TYR A 27 0.49 9.04 8.35
N SER A 28 -0.19 9.65 9.32
CA SER A 28 0.11 9.51 10.75
C SER A 28 0.06 8.07 11.25
N TRP A 29 -0.76 7.24 10.61
CA TRP A 29 -0.89 5.83 10.98
C TRP A 29 0.21 4.93 10.38
N ARG A 30 0.99 5.44 9.43
CA ARG A 30 2.08 4.70 8.76
C ARG A 30 3.40 4.91 9.49
N SER A 31 3.96 3.86 10.04
CA SER A 31 5.23 3.94 10.79
C SER A 31 6.45 4.13 9.89
N ASP A 32 6.34 3.78 8.62
CA ASP A 32 7.46 3.83 7.66
C ASP A 32 7.60 5.17 6.94
N LEU A 33 6.57 6.03 7.00
CA LEU A 33 6.56 7.27 6.24
C LEU A 33 6.92 8.49 7.07
N LYS A 34 7.80 9.32 6.52
CA LYS A 34 8.11 10.64 7.04
C LYS A 34 7.07 11.66 6.57
N SER A 35 6.68 11.58 5.30
CA SER A 35 5.72 12.50 4.71
C SER A 35 5.13 11.95 3.42
N THR A 36 4.03 12.58 2.99
CA THR A 36 3.43 12.33 1.67
C THR A 36 3.22 13.66 0.97
N GLU A 37 3.15 13.61 -0.37
CA GLU A 37 2.90 14.78 -1.18
C GLU A 37 1.90 14.42 -2.25
N VAL A 38 0.75 15.09 -2.27
CA VAL A 38 -0.28 14.88 -3.30
C VAL A 38 0.03 15.77 -4.49
N ILE A 39 0.22 15.15 -5.66
CA ILE A 39 0.50 15.87 -6.91
C ILE A 39 -0.81 16.29 -7.58
N ASN A 40 -1.74 15.34 -7.72
CA ASN A 40 -3.06 15.55 -8.32
C ASN A 40 -4.00 14.42 -7.87
N GLU A 41 -5.20 14.33 -8.45
CA GLU A 41 -6.19 13.29 -8.09
C GLU A 41 -5.67 11.86 -8.21
N TYR A 42 -4.71 11.62 -9.11
CA TYR A 42 -4.26 10.27 -9.46
C TYR A 42 -2.84 9.97 -8.99
N GLN A 43 -2.10 10.99 -8.56
CA GLN A 43 -0.68 10.83 -8.28
C GLN A 43 -0.29 11.40 -6.93
N PHE A 44 0.58 10.68 -6.24
CA PHE A 44 1.15 11.13 -4.97
C PHE A 44 2.56 10.56 -4.79
N ILE A 45 3.29 11.13 -3.85
CA ILE A 45 4.63 10.70 -3.49
C ILE A 45 4.63 10.33 -2.01
N GLU A 46 5.27 9.20 -1.68
CA GLU A 46 5.56 8.81 -0.30
C GLU A 46 7.06 8.95 -0.06
N ILE A 47 7.43 9.54 1.07
CA ILE A 47 8.81 9.73 1.46
C ILE A 47 9.03 8.98 2.78
N THR A 48 10.00 8.06 2.80
CA THR A 48 10.34 7.28 3.99
C THR A 48 11.21 8.09 4.94
N HIS A 49 11.39 7.59 6.17
CA HIS A 49 12.28 8.22 7.15
C HIS A 49 13.74 8.27 6.68
N GLU A 50 14.14 7.32 5.84
CA GLU A 50 15.48 7.29 5.25
C GLU A 50 15.62 8.25 4.06
N GLY A 51 14.54 8.90 3.66
CA GLY A 51 14.54 9.86 2.57
C GLY A 51 14.28 9.29 1.18
N TYR A 52 13.88 8.03 1.07
CA TYR A 52 13.51 7.44 -0.22
C TYR A 52 12.14 7.94 -0.66
N SER A 53 12.08 8.38 -1.91
CA SER A 53 10.89 8.94 -2.52
C SER A 53 10.35 7.97 -3.57
N THR A 54 9.06 7.63 -3.48
CA THR A 54 8.39 6.76 -4.44
C THR A 54 7.15 7.47 -4.98
N LYS A 55 7.00 7.46 -6.29
CA LYS A 55 5.85 8.06 -6.97
C LYS A 55 4.80 6.99 -7.24
N PHE A 56 3.56 7.30 -6.92
CA PHE A 56 2.40 6.42 -7.09
C PHE A 56 1.42 7.03 -8.08
N THR A 57 0.90 6.20 -8.98
CA THR A 57 -0.12 6.60 -9.96
C THR A 57 -1.29 5.64 -9.87
N THR A 58 -2.46 6.16 -9.49
CA THR A 58 -3.70 5.37 -9.39
C THR A 58 -4.17 4.96 -10.78
N THR A 59 -4.44 3.67 -10.97
CA THR A 59 -4.93 3.11 -12.22
C THR A 59 -6.40 2.71 -12.14
N ILE A 60 -6.85 2.24 -10.97
CA ILE A 60 -8.26 1.88 -10.74
C ILE A 60 -8.66 2.45 -9.37
N TYR A 61 -9.80 3.13 -9.33
CA TYR A 61 -10.33 3.69 -8.10
C TYR A 61 -11.84 3.49 -8.07
N GLU A 62 -12.27 2.44 -7.39
CA GLU A 62 -13.67 2.11 -7.20
C GLU A 62 -13.99 2.18 -5.70
N PRO A 63 -14.64 3.26 -5.24
CA PRO A 63 -14.86 3.49 -3.80
C PRO A 63 -15.46 2.27 -3.09
N TYR A 64 -14.84 1.90 -1.98
CA TYR A 64 -15.24 0.79 -1.10
C TYR A 64 -15.15 -0.60 -1.74
N LYS A 65 -14.51 -0.70 -2.92
CA LYS A 65 -14.39 -1.97 -3.65
C LYS A 65 -12.97 -2.29 -4.05
N ARG A 66 -12.30 -1.37 -4.75
CA ARG A 66 -11.00 -1.68 -5.35
C ARG A 66 -10.18 -0.43 -5.55
N TRP A 67 -8.90 -0.53 -5.18
CA TRP A 67 -7.90 0.50 -5.47
C TRP A 67 -6.67 -0.17 -6.02
N GLU A 68 -6.21 0.28 -7.19
CA GLU A 68 -4.97 -0.17 -7.78
C GLU A 68 -4.12 1.01 -8.16
N PHE A 69 -2.82 0.86 -8.00
CA PHE A 69 -1.86 1.87 -8.43
C PHE A 69 -0.55 1.23 -8.87
N GLU A 70 0.19 1.96 -9.69
CA GLU A 70 1.55 1.66 -10.06
C GLU A 70 2.48 2.54 -9.26
N PHE A 71 3.68 2.05 -8.99
CA PHE A 71 4.68 2.84 -8.28
C PHE A 71 6.06 2.67 -8.88
N GLU A 72 6.90 3.69 -8.69
CA GLU A 72 8.25 3.72 -9.23
C GLU A 72 9.16 4.58 -8.38
N ASN A 73 10.38 4.10 -8.20
CA ASN A 73 11.50 4.84 -7.64
C ASN A 73 12.80 4.40 -8.34
N ASP A 74 13.94 4.88 -7.85
CA ASP A 74 15.24 4.56 -8.47
C ASP A 74 15.62 3.07 -8.38
N ASN A 75 15.06 2.36 -7.41
CA ASN A 75 15.44 0.98 -7.12
C ASN A 75 14.46 -0.06 -7.66
N MET A 76 13.20 0.32 -7.83
CA MET A 76 12.16 -0.64 -8.18
C MET A 76 10.96 0.03 -8.87
N SER A 77 10.17 -0.81 -9.53
CA SER A 77 8.85 -0.44 -10.04
C SER A 77 7.89 -1.58 -9.76
N GLY A 78 6.60 -1.28 -9.71
CA GLY A 78 5.62 -2.33 -9.45
C GLY A 78 4.20 -1.81 -9.45
N CYS A 79 3.30 -2.66 -8.96
CA CYS A 79 1.89 -2.32 -8.82
C CYS A 79 1.30 -2.94 -7.55
N TRP A 80 0.26 -2.31 -7.05
CA TRP A 80 -0.44 -2.73 -5.86
C TRP A 80 -1.94 -2.79 -6.17
N CYS A 81 -2.60 -3.85 -5.68
CA CYS A 81 -4.03 -4.04 -5.81
C CYS A 81 -4.62 -4.38 -4.46
N GLY A 82 -5.63 -3.61 -4.04
CA GLY A 82 -6.41 -3.89 -2.85
C GLY A 82 -7.86 -4.09 -3.22
N ILE A 83 -8.44 -5.23 -2.84
CA ILE A 83 -9.85 -5.54 -3.04
C ILE A 83 -10.51 -5.59 -1.67
N PHE A 84 -11.55 -4.78 -1.49
CA PHE A 84 -12.25 -4.58 -0.23
C PHE A 84 -13.61 -5.27 -0.29
N THR A 85 -13.91 -6.09 0.70
CA THR A 85 -15.18 -6.78 0.79
C THR A 85 -15.73 -6.66 2.21
N GLU A 86 -17.00 -6.30 2.34
CA GLU A 86 -17.67 -6.26 3.64
C GLU A 86 -18.28 -7.62 3.97
N LYS A 87 -18.07 -8.05 5.22
CA LYS A 87 -18.66 -9.29 5.73
C LYS A 87 -18.97 -9.13 7.22
N ASP A 88 -20.25 -9.19 7.56
CA ASP A 88 -20.73 -9.13 8.95
C ASP A 88 -20.23 -7.88 9.70
N GLY A 89 -20.23 -6.74 9.04
CA GLY A 89 -19.77 -5.48 9.62
C GLY A 89 -18.25 -5.32 9.72
N GLN A 90 -17.51 -6.30 9.24
CA GLN A 90 -16.05 -6.28 9.18
C GLN A 90 -15.59 -6.14 7.73
N THR A 91 -14.31 -5.91 7.53
CA THR A 91 -13.73 -5.75 6.20
C THR A 91 -12.73 -6.85 5.92
N LEU A 92 -12.89 -7.51 4.78
CA LEU A 92 -11.88 -8.39 4.21
C LEU A 92 -11.08 -7.58 3.19
N LEU A 93 -9.76 -7.64 3.30
CA LEU A 93 -8.87 -6.92 2.40
C LEU A 93 -7.92 -7.91 1.76
N ASP A 94 -8.02 -8.03 0.43
CA ASP A 94 -7.10 -8.82 -0.38
C ASP A 94 -6.05 -7.90 -0.98
N LEU A 95 -4.80 -8.09 -0.57
CA LEU A 95 -3.67 -7.30 -1.04
C LEU A 95 -2.82 -8.13 -1.98
N THR A 96 -2.51 -7.58 -3.15
CA THR A 96 -1.55 -8.18 -4.08
C THR A 96 -0.57 -7.11 -4.51
N GLU A 97 0.71 -7.39 -4.39
CA GLU A 97 1.76 -6.46 -4.80
C GLU A 97 2.79 -7.18 -5.64
N GLU A 98 3.14 -6.56 -6.79
CA GLU A 98 4.16 -7.05 -7.69
C GLU A 98 5.28 -6.02 -7.76
N VAL A 99 6.53 -6.48 -7.65
CA VAL A 99 7.68 -5.59 -7.64
C VAL A 99 8.78 -6.12 -8.54
N ASN A 100 9.34 -5.23 -9.34
CA ASN A 100 10.50 -5.48 -10.19
C ASN A 100 11.68 -4.65 -9.70
N ALA A 101 12.79 -5.29 -9.37
CA ALA A 101 14.02 -4.59 -9.03
C ALA A 101 14.67 -4.03 -10.29
N LYS A 102 15.08 -2.76 -10.25
CA LYS A 102 15.79 -2.12 -11.38
C LYS A 102 17.27 -2.50 -11.40
N LYS A 103 17.82 -2.93 -10.25
CA LYS A 103 19.22 -3.30 -10.12
C LYS A 103 19.33 -4.81 -9.92
N ILE A 104 20.16 -5.47 -10.72
CA ILE A 104 20.34 -6.93 -10.66
C ILE A 104 20.75 -7.41 -9.28
N MET A 105 21.62 -6.65 -8.61
CA MET A 105 22.11 -7.00 -7.28
C MET A 105 21.01 -7.05 -6.21
N MET A 106 19.91 -6.36 -6.44
CA MET A 106 18.79 -6.30 -5.48
C MET A 106 17.76 -7.42 -5.70
N LYS A 107 17.77 -8.06 -6.87
CA LYS A 107 16.77 -9.09 -7.21
C LYS A 107 16.61 -10.19 -6.16
N PRO A 108 17.68 -10.75 -5.58
CA PRO A 108 17.50 -11.82 -4.58
C PRO A 108 16.80 -11.37 -3.30
N PHE A 109 16.78 -10.06 -3.01
CA PHE A 109 16.27 -9.52 -1.76
C PHE A 109 14.87 -8.92 -1.87
N VAL A 110 14.37 -8.72 -3.10
CA VAL A 110 13.12 -7.99 -3.33
C VAL A 110 11.92 -8.68 -2.67
N LYS A 111 11.81 -9.99 -2.78
CA LYS A 111 10.67 -10.71 -2.21
C LYS A 111 10.63 -10.61 -0.69
N SER A 112 11.77 -10.74 -0.04
CA SER A 112 11.87 -10.60 1.40
C SER A 112 11.53 -9.19 1.86
N TYR A 113 12.04 -8.19 1.15
CA TYR A 113 11.73 -6.78 1.38
C TYR A 113 10.23 -6.52 1.24
N LEU A 114 9.63 -7.02 0.17
CA LEU A 114 8.21 -6.86 -0.12
C LEU A 114 7.32 -7.44 0.99
N LYS A 115 7.66 -8.64 1.46
CA LYS A 115 6.92 -9.26 2.57
C LYS A 115 7.00 -8.44 3.84
N LYS A 116 8.16 -7.92 4.17
CA LYS A 116 8.34 -7.07 5.35
C LYS A 116 7.50 -5.80 5.26
N GLN A 117 7.51 -5.15 4.11
CA GLN A 117 6.74 -3.93 3.86
C GLN A 117 5.23 -4.20 4.00
N GLN A 118 4.78 -5.30 3.44
CA GLN A 118 3.38 -5.67 3.49
C GLN A 118 2.93 -5.97 4.92
N GLN A 119 3.73 -6.71 5.68
CA GLN A 119 3.44 -6.99 7.09
C GLN A 119 3.43 -5.73 7.96
N GLN A 120 4.34 -4.80 7.69
CA GLN A 120 4.36 -3.53 8.40
C GLN A 120 3.11 -2.71 8.10
N PHE A 121 2.72 -2.65 6.84
CA PHE A 121 1.48 -2.00 6.42
C PHE A 121 0.27 -2.58 7.15
N ILE A 122 0.16 -3.90 7.20
CA ILE A 122 -0.94 -4.60 7.88
C ILE A 122 -0.96 -4.29 9.37
N ARG A 123 0.20 -4.31 10.04
CA ARG A 123 0.27 -3.97 11.47
C ARG A 123 -0.17 -2.55 11.74
N ASP A 124 0.30 -1.61 10.92
CA ASP A 124 -0.06 -0.20 11.06
C ASP A 124 -1.55 0.01 10.81
N LEU A 125 -2.09 -0.66 9.79
CA LEU A 125 -3.51 -0.58 9.45
C LEU A 125 -4.39 -1.14 10.57
N LYS A 126 -4.06 -2.28 11.13
CA LYS A 126 -4.82 -2.86 12.24
C LYS A 126 -4.86 -1.93 13.44
N LYS A 127 -3.75 -1.30 13.78
CA LYS A 127 -3.72 -0.31 14.86
C LYS A 127 -4.60 0.89 14.57
N ALA A 128 -4.67 1.31 13.31
CA ALA A 128 -5.42 2.50 12.92
C ALA A 128 -6.93 2.26 12.94
N VAL A 129 -7.39 1.06 12.57
CA VAL A 129 -8.82 0.77 12.39
C VAL A 129 -9.42 -0.10 13.51
N GLU A 130 -8.61 -0.81 14.21
CA GLU A 130 -9.02 -1.65 15.36
C GLU A 130 -8.66 -0.97 16.66
#